data_25656c974ce49862369f46f9492b5ce1
#
_entry.id   25656c974ce49862369f46f9492b5ce1
#
_cell.length_a   1.000
_cell.length_b   1.000
_cell.length_c   1.000
_cell.angle_alpha   90.00
_cell.angle_beta   90.00
_cell.angle_gamma   90.00
#
_symmetry.space_group_name_H-M   'P 1'
#
loop_
_entity.id
_entity.type
_entity.pdbx_description
1 polymer ?
#
loop_
_entity_poly.entity_id
_entity_poly.type
_entity_poly.pdbx_seq_one_letter_code
_entity_poly.pdbx_strand_id
1 'polypeptide(L)'
;IQSNAATVAALSNDLGAGSPEGYASCCEALAKADLREKLESIHVPLLVIAGRKDPVTTVSDAQYMVNHIRSSALFEIDASHISNIEQPKAFNQAILDFIV
;
A
#
# COMPACT_ATOMS: atom_id res chain seq x y z
N ILE A 1 -13.79 0.63 -1.69
CA ILE A 1 -13.97 1.86 -2.51
C ILE A 1 -15.36 1.92 -3.14
N GLN A 2 -15.92 0.80 -3.54
CA GLN A 2 -17.23 0.76 -4.20
C GLN A 2 -18.38 1.27 -3.35
N SER A 3 -18.22 1.32 -2.04
CA SER A 3 -19.25 1.78 -1.11
C SER A 3 -19.38 3.30 -1.01
N ASN A 4 -18.48 4.07 -1.65
CA ASN A 4 -18.48 5.53 -1.58
C ASN A 4 -18.32 6.15 -2.98
N ALA A 5 -19.47 6.54 -3.58
CA ALA A 5 -19.48 7.06 -4.95
C ALA A 5 -18.69 8.36 -5.10
N ALA A 6 -18.72 9.25 -4.11
CA ALA A 6 -17.98 10.50 -4.17
C ALA A 6 -16.45 10.25 -4.17
N THR A 7 -16.00 9.33 -3.37
CA THR A 7 -14.57 8.93 -3.33
C THR A 7 -14.14 8.30 -4.65
N VAL A 8 -14.96 7.42 -5.21
CA VAL A 8 -14.70 6.79 -6.51
C VAL A 8 -14.59 7.84 -7.60
N ALA A 9 -15.52 8.82 -7.63
CA ALA A 9 -15.49 9.90 -8.63
C ALA A 9 -14.22 10.75 -8.50
N ALA A 10 -13.82 11.12 -7.29
CA ALA A 10 -12.62 11.90 -7.05
C ALA A 10 -11.37 11.17 -7.52
N LEU A 11 -11.24 9.89 -7.19
CA LEU A 11 -10.10 9.07 -7.60
C LEU A 11 -10.05 8.88 -9.12
N SER A 12 -11.22 8.67 -9.75
CA SER A 12 -11.31 8.54 -11.20
C SER A 12 -10.90 9.82 -11.92
N ASN A 13 -11.31 10.98 -11.40
CA ASN A 13 -10.92 12.27 -11.96
C ASN A 13 -9.41 12.50 -11.83
N ASP A 14 -8.83 12.21 -10.68
CA ASP A 14 -7.39 12.34 -10.46
C ASP A 14 -6.59 11.45 -11.41
N LEU A 15 -7.01 10.22 -11.58
CA LEU A 15 -6.36 9.28 -12.49
C LEU A 15 -6.45 9.75 -13.94
N GLY A 16 -7.63 10.25 -14.35
CA GLY A 16 -7.85 10.73 -15.71
C GLY A 16 -7.09 12.03 -16.02
N ALA A 17 -6.76 12.84 -15.01
CA ALA A 17 -6.00 14.07 -15.17
C ALA A 17 -4.50 13.84 -15.27
N GLY A 18 -4.02 12.65 -14.95
CA GLY A 18 -2.59 12.32 -14.97
C GLY A 18 -2.04 12.19 -16.39
N SER A 19 -0.70 12.22 -16.48
CA SER A 19 0.00 12.04 -17.75
C SER A 19 -0.04 10.57 -18.18
N PRO A 20 -0.58 10.24 -19.38
CA PRO A 20 -0.54 8.86 -19.88
C PRO A 20 0.88 8.32 -20.06
N GLU A 21 1.81 9.17 -20.49
CA GLU A 21 3.22 8.78 -20.67
C GLU A 21 3.89 8.52 -19.33
N GLY A 22 3.63 9.35 -18.33
CA GLY A 22 4.13 9.15 -16.98
C GLY A 22 3.61 7.86 -16.37
N TYR A 23 2.34 7.56 -16.54
CA TYR A 23 1.73 6.33 -16.07
C TYR A 23 2.38 5.11 -16.72
N ALA A 24 2.56 5.14 -18.05
CA ALA A 24 3.19 4.05 -18.78
C ALA A 24 4.63 3.81 -18.32
N SER A 25 5.40 4.89 -18.09
CA SER A 25 6.78 4.79 -17.60
C SER A 25 6.85 4.14 -16.22
N CYS A 26 5.94 4.51 -15.34
CA CYS A 26 5.84 3.89 -14.01
C CYS A 26 5.50 2.39 -14.11
N CYS A 27 4.58 2.02 -14.99
CA CYS A 27 4.22 0.62 -15.20
C CYS A 27 5.42 -0.19 -15.71
N GLU A 28 6.21 0.35 -16.63
CA GLU A 28 7.41 -0.30 -17.13
C GLU A 28 8.44 -0.50 -16.01
N ALA A 29 8.65 0.51 -15.17
CA ALA A 29 9.56 0.42 -14.04
C ALA A 29 9.12 -0.67 -13.06
N LEU A 30 7.82 -0.72 -12.73
CA LEU A 30 7.27 -1.74 -11.83
C LEU A 30 7.39 -3.14 -12.41
N ALA A 31 7.19 -3.29 -13.71
CA ALA A 31 7.30 -4.59 -14.38
C ALA A 31 8.71 -5.17 -14.31
N LYS A 32 9.72 -4.31 -14.25
CA LYS A 32 11.14 -4.72 -14.20
C LYS A 32 11.69 -4.78 -12.77
N ALA A 33 11.03 -4.15 -11.80
CA ALA A 33 11.54 -4.07 -10.44
C ALA A 33 11.33 -5.39 -9.70
N ASP A 34 12.38 -5.86 -9.04
CA ASP A 34 12.29 -6.94 -8.07
C ASP A 34 13.23 -6.58 -6.92
N LEU A 35 12.66 -6.13 -5.81
CA LEU A 35 13.40 -5.66 -4.65
C LEU A 35 13.45 -6.67 -3.51
N ARG A 36 12.99 -7.90 -3.73
CA ARG A 36 12.89 -8.93 -2.67
C ARG A 36 14.24 -9.21 -2.01
N GLU A 37 15.31 -9.24 -2.79
CA GLU A 37 16.65 -9.48 -2.27
C GLU A 37 17.18 -8.33 -1.41
N LYS A 38 16.60 -7.13 -1.56
CA LYS A 38 17.04 -5.93 -0.84
C LYS A 38 16.28 -5.69 0.47
N LEU A 39 15.26 -6.48 0.76
CA LEU A 39 14.45 -6.29 1.97
C LEU A 39 15.29 -6.43 3.25
N GLU A 40 16.21 -7.37 3.27
CA GLU A 40 17.07 -7.60 4.44
C GLU A 40 18.04 -6.46 4.72
N SER A 41 18.27 -5.58 3.75
CA SER A 41 19.12 -4.40 3.93
C SER A 41 18.39 -3.23 4.60
N ILE A 42 17.11 -3.35 4.86
CA ILE A 42 16.33 -2.32 5.55
C ILE A 42 16.54 -2.48 7.06
N HIS A 43 17.12 -1.46 7.69
CA HIS A 43 17.48 -1.49 9.11
C HIS A 43 16.75 -0.45 9.95
N VAL A 44 15.81 0.29 9.36
CA VAL A 44 14.97 1.24 10.09
C VAL A 44 13.66 0.56 10.50
N PRO A 45 12.99 1.02 11.56
CA PRO A 45 11.67 0.49 11.90
C PRO A 45 10.69 0.69 10.74
N LEU A 46 9.91 -0.33 10.42
CA LEU A 46 8.99 -0.32 9.30
C LEU A 46 7.62 -0.82 9.73
N LEU A 47 6.58 -0.10 9.35
CA LEU A 47 5.20 -0.55 9.48
C LEU A 47 4.65 -0.90 8.09
N VAL A 48 4.14 -2.11 7.95
CA VAL A 48 3.45 -2.55 6.73
C VAL A 48 1.96 -2.59 7.00
N ILE A 49 1.19 -1.83 6.26
CA ILE A 49 -0.27 -1.82 6.35
C ILE A 49 -0.83 -2.52 5.13
N ALA A 50 -1.52 -3.64 5.35
CA ALA A 50 -2.07 -4.46 4.28
C ALA A 50 -3.59 -4.47 4.33
N GLY A 51 -4.24 -4.16 3.22
CA GLY A 51 -5.67 -4.30 3.07
C GLY A 51 -6.04 -5.76 2.83
N ARG A 52 -6.87 -6.33 3.69
CA ARG A 52 -7.27 -7.74 3.58
C ARG A 52 -8.04 -8.05 2.30
N LYS A 53 -8.64 -7.03 1.68
CA LYS A 53 -9.41 -7.16 0.44
C LYS A 53 -8.62 -6.78 -0.81
N ASP A 54 -7.33 -6.48 -0.67
CA ASP A 54 -6.48 -6.12 -1.79
C ASP A 54 -6.12 -7.37 -2.62
N PRO A 55 -6.58 -7.47 -3.87
CA PRO A 55 -6.31 -8.64 -4.69
C PRO A 55 -4.96 -8.61 -5.42
N VAL A 56 -4.28 -7.46 -5.43
CA VAL A 56 -3.03 -7.25 -6.19
C VAL A 56 -1.82 -7.36 -5.27
N THR A 57 -1.75 -6.50 -4.26
CA THR A 57 -0.73 -6.58 -3.21
C THR A 57 -1.38 -7.19 -1.97
N THR A 58 -1.27 -8.49 -1.84
CA THR A 58 -2.01 -9.29 -0.87
C THR A 58 -1.39 -9.23 0.52
N VAL A 59 -2.14 -9.70 1.53
CA VAL A 59 -1.62 -9.89 2.88
C VAL A 59 -0.43 -10.86 2.86
N SER A 60 -0.44 -11.83 1.98
CA SER A 60 0.68 -12.77 1.81
C SER A 60 1.97 -12.06 1.38
N ASP A 61 1.86 -11.09 0.49
CA ASP A 61 3.01 -10.26 0.07
C ASP A 61 3.53 -9.42 1.25
N ALA A 62 2.62 -8.83 2.03
CA ALA A 62 2.99 -8.06 3.21
C ALA A 62 3.67 -8.94 4.26
N GLN A 63 3.19 -10.16 4.46
CA GLN A 63 3.78 -11.12 5.37
C GLN A 63 5.20 -11.50 4.95
N TYR A 64 5.44 -11.65 3.65
CA TYR A 64 6.77 -11.88 3.11
C TYR A 64 7.73 -10.75 3.49
N MET A 65 7.30 -9.49 3.34
CA MET A 65 8.10 -8.34 3.72
C MET A 65 8.43 -8.34 5.21
N VAL A 66 7.45 -8.57 6.06
CA VAL A 66 7.65 -8.60 7.52
C VAL A 66 8.60 -9.71 7.93
N ASN A 67 8.54 -10.86 7.27
CA ASN A 67 9.42 -11.98 7.56
C ASN A 67 10.88 -11.72 7.15
N HIS A 68 11.13 -10.79 6.23
CA HIS A 68 12.47 -10.50 5.70
C HIS A 68 13.05 -9.17 6.20
N ILE A 69 12.27 -8.35 6.91
CA ILE A 69 12.72 -7.07 7.44
C ILE A 69 12.70 -7.16 8.97
N ARG A 70 13.88 -7.03 9.58
CA ARG A 70 14.08 -7.32 10.99
C ARG A 70 13.21 -6.50 11.95
N SER A 71 13.11 -5.21 11.74
CA SER A 71 12.37 -4.30 12.64
C SER A 71 11.04 -3.88 12.04
N SER A 72 10.24 -4.84 11.57
CA SER A 72 8.99 -4.56 10.90
C SER A 72 7.79 -5.12 11.66
N ALA A 73 6.65 -4.49 11.47
CA ALA A 73 5.37 -4.90 12.01
C ALA A 73 4.32 -4.88 10.91
N LEU A 74 3.36 -5.80 10.97
CA LEU A 74 2.26 -5.89 10.03
C LEU A 74 0.97 -5.48 10.72
N PHE A 75 0.21 -4.61 10.08
CA PHE A 75 -1.15 -4.26 10.47
C PHE A 75 -2.09 -4.56 9.31
N GLU A 76 -3.03 -5.46 9.52
CA GLU A 76 -4.07 -5.78 8.53
C GLU A 76 -5.27 -4.89 8.75
N ILE A 77 -5.80 -4.33 7.67
CA ILE A 77 -6.94 -3.41 7.72
C ILE A 77 -8.06 -3.93 6.82
N ASP A 78 -9.30 -3.73 7.22
CA ASP A 78 -10.47 -4.15 6.45
C ASP A 78 -10.74 -3.17 5.31
N ALA A 79 -9.87 -3.23 4.30
CA ALA A 79 -9.88 -2.35 3.14
C ALA A 79 -9.15 -3.01 1.99
N SER A 80 -9.22 -2.42 0.79
CA SER A 80 -8.43 -2.84 -0.34
C SER A 80 -7.13 -2.04 -0.43
N HIS A 81 -6.63 -1.74 -1.63
CA HIS A 81 -5.28 -1.17 -1.81
C HIS A 81 -5.14 0.25 -1.27
N ILE A 82 -6.14 1.10 -1.44
CA ILE A 82 -6.09 2.49 -0.99
C ILE A 82 -6.74 2.60 0.38
N SER A 83 -6.15 1.93 1.36
CA SER A 83 -6.71 1.80 2.70
C SER A 83 -6.78 3.12 3.46
N ASN A 84 -5.89 4.06 3.18
CA ASN A 84 -5.90 5.39 3.80
C ASN A 84 -7.13 6.22 3.41
N ILE A 85 -7.71 5.97 2.26
CA ILE A 85 -8.92 6.64 1.80
C ILE A 85 -10.16 5.86 2.23
N GLU A 86 -10.10 4.53 2.16
CA GLU A 86 -11.23 3.66 2.46
C GLU A 86 -11.49 3.54 3.97
N GLN A 87 -10.42 3.48 4.77
CA GLN A 87 -10.49 3.36 6.23
C GLN A 87 -9.55 4.37 6.90
N PRO A 88 -9.82 5.68 6.79
CA PRO A 88 -8.87 6.69 7.24
C PRO A 88 -8.61 6.67 8.75
N LYS A 89 -9.62 6.37 9.56
CA LYS A 89 -9.45 6.33 11.01
C LYS A 89 -8.55 5.19 11.46
N ALA A 90 -8.80 3.98 10.95
CA ALA A 90 -8.00 2.81 11.28
C ALA A 90 -6.58 2.95 10.74
N PHE A 91 -6.42 3.47 9.54
CA PHE A 91 -5.12 3.72 8.93
C PHE A 91 -4.28 4.71 9.75
N ASN A 92 -4.87 5.85 10.09
CA ASN A 92 -4.20 6.87 10.86
C ASN A 92 -3.85 6.39 12.27
N GLN A 93 -4.72 5.62 12.90
CA GLN A 93 -4.47 5.07 14.23
C GLN A 93 -3.29 4.09 14.21
N ALA A 94 -3.19 3.27 13.18
CA ALA A 94 -2.06 2.34 13.02
C ALA A 94 -0.74 3.10 12.92
N ILE A 95 -0.70 4.20 12.19
CA ILE A 95 0.49 5.04 12.07
C ILE A 95 0.84 5.68 13.42
N LEU A 96 -0.15 6.24 14.11
CA LEU A 96 0.08 6.88 15.41
C LEU A 96 0.60 5.89 16.44
N ASP A 97 0.04 4.69 16.50
CA ASP A 97 0.48 3.64 17.42
C ASP A 97 1.91 3.20 17.11
N PHE A 98 2.29 3.20 15.85
CA PHE A 98 3.65 2.83 15.45
C PHE A 98 4.68 3.89 15.81
N ILE A 99 4.34 5.17 15.63
CA ILE A 99 5.24 6.30 15.89
C ILE A 99 5.48 6.50 17.39
N VAL A 100 4.44 6.31 18.19
CA VAL A 100 4.49 6.48 19.64
C VAL A 100 5.06 5.23 20.30
#